data_2a0ae29bb2ca8bcb5b6c41bfe0674ab5
#
_entry.id   2a0ae29bb2ca8bcb5b6c41bfe0674ab5
#
_cell.length_a   1.000
_cell.length_b   1.000
_cell.length_c   1.000
_cell.angle_alpha   90.00
_cell.angle_beta   90.00
_cell.angle_gamma   90.00
#
_symmetry.space_group_name_H-M   'P 1'
#
loop_
_entity.id
_entity.type
_entity.pdbx_description
1 polymer ?
#
loop_
_entity_poly.entity_id
_entity_poly.type
_entity_poly.pdbx_seq_one_letter_code
_entity_poly.pdbx_strand_id
1 'polypeptide(L)'
;MQEQVIQITGLHKSFGQIEAVRDLSIEVRRGQLFAFLGVNGAGKSTTIAMLCGQLTPDSGEVLVCGQNMRREPRAAMRKLGVVFQGSVLDRALSVRENLASRAALYGIRGAAFRARLAELAQLLDFADLLDRPVGKLSGGQRRRIDIARALLHQPEILVLDEPTTGLDPQTRRLLWDVITQLQQQAGLTVFLTTHYMEEAAEASYVVILDRGQIAAEGSPLDLKNRYTGDFITLYGLTDQERDALGMPYTPLHDGIRVAVPNTAAATALIVQHPALFRYYEISKGKMDDVFLDVTGKKLTGGAAK
;
A
#
# COMPACT_ATOMS: atom_id res chain seq x y z
N MET A 1 8.97 18.48 14.57
CA MET A 1 8.66 17.03 14.49
C MET A 1 7.31 16.91 13.79
N GLN A 2 7.15 16.03 12.79
CA GLN A 2 5.84 15.79 12.16
C GLN A 2 4.92 15.08 13.17
N GLU A 3 3.67 15.52 13.23
CA GLU A 3 2.64 14.98 14.14
C GLU A 3 2.33 13.52 13.80
N GLN A 4 2.32 12.66 14.81
CA GLN A 4 1.88 11.25 14.69
C GLN A 4 0.36 11.19 14.73
N VAL A 5 -0.25 10.62 13.68
CA VAL A 5 -1.71 10.55 13.56
C VAL A 5 -2.26 9.14 13.75
N ILE A 6 -1.43 8.09 13.61
CA ILE A 6 -1.73 6.73 14.06
C ILE A 6 -0.56 6.28 14.94
N GLN A 7 -0.88 5.76 16.12
CA GLN A 7 0.08 5.13 17.02
C GLN A 7 -0.51 3.79 17.45
N ILE A 8 0.22 2.73 17.20
CA ILE A 8 -0.10 1.38 17.65
C ILE A 8 1.05 0.95 18.55
N THR A 9 0.75 0.48 19.75
CA THR A 9 1.78 0.10 20.74
C THR A 9 1.45 -1.27 21.31
N GLY A 10 2.37 -2.24 21.15
CA GLY A 10 2.29 -3.56 21.74
C GLY A 10 1.03 -4.33 21.36
N LEU A 11 0.53 -4.12 20.13
CA LEU A 11 -0.74 -4.70 19.69
C LEU A 11 -0.63 -6.21 19.54
N HIS A 12 -1.54 -6.93 20.21
CA HIS A 12 -1.60 -8.40 20.16
C HIS A 12 -3.01 -8.88 19.86
N LYS A 13 -3.11 -9.93 19.02
CA LYS A 13 -4.37 -10.61 18.74
C LYS A 13 -4.17 -12.06 18.38
N SER A 14 -4.90 -12.94 19.10
CA SER A 14 -4.94 -14.37 18.86
C SER A 14 -6.36 -14.83 18.53
N PHE A 15 -6.46 -15.87 17.72
CA PHE A 15 -7.68 -16.63 17.43
C PHE A 15 -7.42 -18.11 17.74
N GLY A 16 -7.83 -18.52 18.92
CA GLY A 16 -7.46 -19.85 19.45
C GLY A 16 -5.95 -19.97 19.58
N GLN A 17 -5.35 -20.90 18.86
CA GLN A 17 -3.89 -21.13 18.88
C GLN A 17 -3.13 -20.29 17.84
N ILE A 18 -3.82 -19.52 17.01
CA ILE A 18 -3.20 -18.72 15.96
C ILE A 18 -2.99 -17.30 16.47
N GLU A 19 -1.73 -16.91 16.67
CA GLU A 19 -1.36 -15.54 16.95
C GLU A 19 -1.30 -14.74 15.65
N ALA A 20 -2.37 -14.02 15.35
CA ALA A 20 -2.51 -13.27 14.11
C ALA A 20 -1.71 -11.93 14.11
N VAL A 21 -1.54 -11.32 15.28
CA VAL A 21 -0.73 -10.14 15.50
C VAL A 21 0.03 -10.30 16.81
N ARG A 22 1.35 -10.04 16.79
CA ARG A 22 2.27 -10.29 17.90
C ARG A 22 3.10 -9.04 18.17
N ASP A 23 2.82 -8.37 19.30
CA ASP A 23 3.59 -7.22 19.78
C ASP A 23 3.89 -6.17 18.69
N LEU A 24 2.85 -5.82 17.92
CA LEU A 24 2.99 -4.89 16.80
C LEU A 24 2.98 -3.45 17.31
N SER A 25 4.05 -2.70 17.00
CA SER A 25 4.17 -1.28 17.31
C SER A 25 4.54 -0.51 16.04
N ILE A 26 3.70 0.46 15.64
CA ILE A 26 3.92 1.29 14.45
C ILE A 26 3.46 2.74 14.70
N GLU A 27 4.08 3.66 13.98
CA GLU A 27 3.74 5.08 13.98
C GLU A 27 3.53 5.58 12.55
N VAL A 28 2.42 6.28 12.33
CA VAL A 28 2.15 6.93 11.03
C VAL A 28 2.08 8.44 11.23
N ARG A 29 2.81 9.17 10.41
CA ARG A 29 2.90 10.62 10.49
C ARG A 29 1.88 11.30 9.59
N ARG A 30 1.47 12.51 9.95
CA ARG A 30 0.54 13.33 9.15
C ARG A 30 1.04 13.53 7.71
N GLY A 31 0.16 13.34 6.74
CA GLY A 31 0.46 13.49 5.32
C GLY A 31 1.33 12.37 4.73
N GLN A 32 1.60 11.30 5.48
CA GLN A 32 2.39 10.18 5.02
C GLN A 32 1.55 9.21 4.18
N LEU A 33 2.13 8.70 3.10
CA LEU A 33 1.63 7.51 2.41
C LEU A 33 2.34 6.28 3.01
N PHE A 34 1.65 5.57 3.89
CA PHE A 34 2.16 4.44 4.65
C PHE A 34 1.64 3.13 4.06
N ALA A 35 2.54 2.22 3.71
CA ALA A 35 2.21 0.91 3.17
C ALA A 35 2.48 -0.21 4.18
N PHE A 36 1.48 -1.04 4.40
CA PHE A 36 1.55 -2.23 5.23
C PHE A 36 1.60 -3.47 4.32
N LEU A 37 2.80 -3.94 4.03
CA LEU A 37 3.09 -4.97 3.05
C LEU A 37 3.16 -6.35 3.70
N GLY A 38 2.65 -7.38 3.05
CA GLY A 38 2.77 -8.76 3.53
C GLY A 38 1.92 -9.74 2.73
N VAL A 39 2.25 -11.03 2.81
CA VAL A 39 1.44 -12.10 2.22
C VAL A 39 0.07 -12.23 2.88
N ASN A 40 -0.82 -13.00 2.28
CA ASN A 40 -2.08 -13.37 2.91
C ASN A 40 -1.82 -14.15 4.21
N GLY A 41 -2.55 -13.79 5.27
CA GLY A 41 -2.34 -14.36 6.59
C GLY A 41 -1.20 -13.73 7.42
N ALA A 42 -0.51 -12.69 6.91
CA ALA A 42 0.53 -12.00 7.68
C ALA A 42 0.00 -11.16 8.86
N GLY A 43 -1.32 -10.93 8.99
CA GLY A 43 -1.93 -10.15 10.05
C GLY A 43 -2.45 -8.76 9.62
N LYS A 44 -2.32 -8.37 8.34
CA LYS A 44 -2.70 -7.06 7.82
C LYS A 44 -4.16 -6.69 8.11
N SER A 45 -5.12 -7.49 7.62
CA SER A 45 -6.56 -7.22 7.80
C SER A 45 -6.99 -7.30 9.27
N THR A 46 -6.33 -8.13 10.09
CA THR A 46 -6.56 -8.17 11.54
C THR A 46 -6.13 -6.85 12.18
N THR A 47 -4.99 -6.31 11.80
CA THR A 47 -4.50 -5.00 12.29
C THR A 47 -5.43 -3.87 11.84
N ILE A 48 -5.87 -3.86 10.57
CA ILE A 48 -6.87 -2.90 10.07
C ILE A 48 -8.19 -2.99 10.87
N ALA A 49 -8.68 -4.20 11.14
CA ALA A 49 -9.91 -4.39 11.90
C ALA A 49 -9.81 -3.81 13.33
N MET A 50 -8.63 -3.94 13.96
CA MET A 50 -8.36 -3.34 15.27
C MET A 50 -8.20 -1.81 15.18
N LEU A 51 -7.49 -1.32 14.16
CA LEU A 51 -7.34 0.13 13.88
C LEU A 51 -8.71 0.80 13.63
N CYS A 52 -9.64 0.09 12.97
CA CYS A 52 -10.99 0.57 12.69
C CYS A 52 -12.01 0.28 13.80
N GLY A 53 -11.58 -0.25 14.95
CA GLY A 53 -12.48 -0.57 16.07
C GLY A 53 -13.49 -1.69 15.81
N GLN A 54 -13.30 -2.48 14.75
CA GLN A 54 -14.16 -3.63 14.43
C GLN A 54 -13.78 -4.87 15.24
N LEU A 55 -12.52 -4.93 15.68
CA LEU A 55 -11.98 -6.02 16.47
C LEU A 55 -11.27 -5.45 17.69
N THR A 56 -11.56 -6.01 18.85
CA THR A 56 -10.86 -5.65 20.10
C THR A 56 -9.55 -6.43 20.18
N PRO A 57 -8.40 -5.74 20.37
CA PRO A 57 -7.14 -6.42 20.63
C PRO A 57 -7.17 -7.15 21.97
N ASP A 58 -6.35 -8.18 22.10
CA ASP A 58 -6.17 -8.89 23.37
C ASP A 58 -5.28 -8.07 24.32
N SER A 59 -4.27 -7.38 23.78
CA SER A 59 -3.46 -6.38 24.50
C SER A 59 -2.95 -5.31 23.55
N GLY A 60 -2.33 -4.26 24.12
CA GLY A 60 -1.82 -3.11 23.39
C GLY A 60 -2.85 -2.00 23.21
N GLU A 61 -2.44 -0.95 22.53
CA GLU A 61 -3.21 0.29 22.38
C GLU A 61 -3.17 0.80 20.95
N VAL A 62 -4.28 1.42 20.52
CA VAL A 62 -4.41 2.10 19.22
C VAL A 62 -4.89 3.53 19.48
N LEU A 63 -4.08 4.51 19.07
CA LEU A 63 -4.43 5.93 19.07
C LEU A 63 -4.58 6.44 17.64
N VAL A 64 -5.64 7.18 17.36
CA VAL A 64 -5.92 7.85 16.09
C VAL A 64 -6.09 9.35 16.35
N CYS A 65 -5.19 10.17 15.84
CA CYS A 65 -5.13 11.61 16.14
C CYS A 65 -5.26 11.90 17.65
N GLY A 66 -4.53 11.13 18.48
CA GLY A 66 -4.55 11.22 19.93
C GLY A 66 -5.76 10.60 20.62
N GLN A 67 -6.78 10.15 19.88
CA GLN A 67 -7.99 9.52 20.43
C GLN A 67 -7.79 8.00 20.56
N ASN A 68 -8.01 7.47 21.76
CA ASN A 68 -7.90 6.04 22.01
C ASN A 68 -9.07 5.28 21.40
N MET A 69 -8.81 4.34 20.49
CA MET A 69 -9.83 3.58 19.77
C MET A 69 -10.76 2.79 20.70
N ARG A 70 -10.27 2.33 21.85
CA ARG A 70 -11.06 1.57 22.82
C ARG A 70 -11.92 2.47 23.73
N ARG A 71 -11.38 3.64 24.14
CA ARG A 71 -12.04 4.55 25.09
C ARG A 71 -12.95 5.55 24.38
N GLU A 72 -12.53 6.02 23.20
CA GLU A 72 -13.16 7.09 22.44
C GLU A 72 -13.43 6.70 20.97
N PRO A 73 -14.06 5.51 20.69
CA PRO A 73 -14.16 4.96 19.33
C PRO A 73 -14.86 5.90 18.36
N ARG A 74 -15.90 6.65 18.82
CA ARG A 74 -16.62 7.59 17.96
C ARG A 74 -15.77 8.77 17.52
N ALA A 75 -14.93 9.30 18.40
CA ALA A 75 -14.05 10.41 18.11
C ALA A 75 -12.92 9.95 17.15
N ALA A 76 -12.28 8.81 17.43
CA ALA A 76 -11.26 8.21 16.59
C ALA A 76 -11.80 7.87 15.19
N MET A 77 -12.96 7.21 15.08
CA MET A 77 -13.56 6.82 13.81
C MET A 77 -13.99 8.01 12.93
N ARG A 78 -14.29 9.17 13.51
CA ARG A 78 -14.55 10.38 12.73
C ARG A 78 -13.33 10.91 11.99
N LYS A 79 -12.13 10.54 12.43
CA LYS A 79 -10.86 10.90 11.78
C LYS A 79 -10.49 9.95 10.63
N LEU A 80 -11.15 8.79 10.54
CA LEU A 80 -10.86 7.75 9.59
C LEU A 80 -11.89 7.70 8.46
N GLY A 81 -11.43 7.71 7.22
CA GLY A 81 -12.17 7.22 6.05
C GLY A 81 -11.67 5.81 5.74
N VAL A 82 -12.57 4.84 5.66
CA VAL A 82 -12.16 3.42 5.51
C VAL A 82 -12.75 2.82 4.24
N VAL A 83 -11.90 2.21 3.44
CA VAL A 83 -12.26 1.43 2.25
C VAL A 83 -11.77 0.00 2.46
N PHE A 84 -12.68 -0.93 2.70
CA PHE A 84 -12.37 -2.34 2.86
C PHE A 84 -12.10 -3.03 1.53
N GLN A 85 -11.55 -4.23 1.56
CA GLN A 85 -11.31 -5.04 0.38
C GLN A 85 -12.62 -5.30 -0.40
N GLY A 86 -13.70 -5.66 0.30
CA GLY A 86 -15.04 -5.77 -0.27
C GLY A 86 -15.77 -4.43 -0.27
N SER A 87 -16.50 -4.11 -1.36
CA SER A 87 -17.38 -2.95 -1.40
C SER A 87 -18.55 -3.11 -0.44
N VAL A 88 -18.85 -2.05 0.31
CA VAL A 88 -19.98 -1.99 1.25
C VAL A 88 -21.16 -1.15 0.71
N LEU A 89 -21.13 -0.84 -0.59
CA LEU A 89 -22.20 -0.11 -1.27
C LEU A 89 -23.37 -1.03 -1.55
N ASP A 90 -24.58 -0.51 -1.38
CA ASP A 90 -25.80 -1.22 -1.79
C ASP A 90 -25.91 -1.24 -3.31
N ARG A 91 -25.95 -2.44 -3.87
CA ARG A 91 -25.95 -2.66 -5.33
C ARG A 91 -27.26 -2.27 -6.00
N ALA A 92 -28.37 -2.22 -5.24
CA ALA A 92 -29.68 -1.85 -5.75
C ALA A 92 -29.85 -0.33 -5.86
N LEU A 93 -29.17 0.42 -5.00
CA LEU A 93 -29.24 1.88 -4.97
C LEU A 93 -28.30 2.51 -6.01
N SER A 94 -28.64 3.73 -6.44
CA SER A 94 -27.78 4.58 -7.24
C SER A 94 -26.55 5.03 -6.43
N VAL A 95 -25.52 5.51 -7.13
CA VAL A 95 -24.34 6.13 -6.49
C VAL A 95 -24.74 7.26 -5.57
N ARG A 96 -25.61 8.16 -6.03
CA ARG A 96 -26.11 9.31 -5.27
C ARG A 96 -26.82 8.87 -3.99
N GLU A 97 -27.71 7.88 -4.04
CA GLU A 97 -28.45 7.37 -2.89
C GLU A 97 -27.52 6.72 -1.85
N ASN A 98 -26.56 5.92 -2.30
CA ASN A 98 -25.52 5.34 -1.43
C ASN A 98 -24.75 6.44 -0.68
N LEU A 99 -24.26 7.44 -1.42
CA LEU A 99 -23.47 8.53 -0.83
C LEU A 99 -24.32 9.44 0.07
N ALA A 100 -25.59 9.72 -0.30
CA ALA A 100 -26.50 10.50 0.53
C ALA A 100 -26.82 9.81 1.85
N SER A 101 -27.13 8.52 1.80
CA SER A 101 -27.38 7.69 2.98
C SER A 101 -26.18 7.72 3.95
N ARG A 102 -24.96 7.57 3.41
CA ARG A 102 -23.75 7.62 4.22
C ARG A 102 -23.46 9.00 4.79
N ALA A 103 -23.62 10.06 3.98
CA ALA A 103 -23.41 11.44 4.40
C ALA A 103 -24.35 11.84 5.55
N ALA A 104 -25.58 11.35 5.52
CA ALA A 104 -26.58 11.61 6.56
C ALA A 104 -26.14 11.11 7.94
N LEU A 105 -25.34 10.02 8.03
CA LEU A 105 -24.78 9.52 9.29
C LEU A 105 -23.79 10.50 9.95
N TYR A 106 -23.18 11.36 9.15
CA TYR A 106 -22.29 12.43 9.61
C TYR A 106 -23.00 13.79 9.73
N GLY A 107 -24.33 13.83 9.55
CA GLY A 107 -25.10 15.06 9.58
C GLY A 107 -25.00 15.92 8.31
N ILE A 108 -24.36 15.42 7.25
CA ILE A 108 -24.17 16.14 5.99
C ILE A 108 -25.41 15.94 5.12
N ARG A 109 -26.21 16.99 4.94
CA ARG A 109 -27.50 16.95 4.23
C ARG A 109 -27.72 18.18 3.35
N GLY A 110 -28.73 18.16 2.50
CA GLY A 110 -29.16 19.29 1.72
C GLY A 110 -28.09 19.93 0.84
N ALA A 111 -27.87 21.23 0.97
CA ALA A 111 -26.88 21.96 0.17
C ALA A 111 -25.45 21.52 0.44
N ALA A 112 -25.10 21.25 1.70
CA ALA A 112 -23.78 20.78 2.09
C ALA A 112 -23.46 19.42 1.45
N PHE A 113 -24.41 18.50 1.39
CA PHE A 113 -24.23 17.22 0.69
C PHE A 113 -24.05 17.43 -0.81
N ARG A 114 -24.87 18.28 -1.46
CA ARG A 114 -24.75 18.53 -2.90
C ARG A 114 -23.38 19.12 -3.27
N ALA A 115 -22.89 20.07 -2.49
CA ALA A 115 -21.57 20.68 -2.71
C ALA A 115 -20.45 19.63 -2.56
N ARG A 116 -20.48 18.84 -1.47
CA ARG A 116 -19.48 17.80 -1.23
C ARG A 116 -19.53 16.68 -2.28
N LEU A 117 -20.73 16.31 -2.72
CA LEU A 117 -20.91 15.32 -3.78
C LEU A 117 -20.31 15.80 -5.10
N ALA A 118 -20.53 17.04 -5.48
CA ALA A 118 -19.99 17.63 -6.71
C ALA A 118 -18.45 17.67 -6.68
N GLU A 119 -17.87 18.10 -5.56
CA GLU A 119 -16.40 18.09 -5.35
C GLU A 119 -15.81 16.69 -5.51
N LEU A 120 -16.37 15.69 -4.82
CA LEU A 120 -15.89 14.31 -4.90
C LEU A 120 -16.12 13.68 -6.27
N ALA A 121 -17.24 14.02 -6.94
CA ALA A 121 -17.55 13.53 -8.27
C ALA A 121 -16.56 14.05 -9.32
N GLN A 122 -16.10 15.28 -9.18
CA GLN A 122 -15.06 15.86 -10.01
C GLN A 122 -13.68 15.24 -9.69
N LEU A 123 -13.32 15.18 -8.40
CA LEU A 123 -12.02 14.67 -7.94
C LEU A 123 -11.79 13.21 -8.36
N LEU A 124 -12.83 12.39 -8.27
CA LEU A 124 -12.77 10.94 -8.50
C LEU A 124 -13.37 10.53 -9.85
N ASP A 125 -13.69 11.50 -10.71
CA ASP A 125 -14.20 11.30 -12.08
C ASP A 125 -15.36 10.29 -12.13
N PHE A 126 -16.49 10.62 -11.49
CA PHE A 126 -17.71 9.79 -11.50
C PHE A 126 -19.00 10.60 -11.65
N ALA A 127 -18.94 11.84 -12.14
CA ALA A 127 -20.11 12.70 -12.25
C ALA A 127 -21.21 12.08 -13.15
N ASP A 128 -20.83 11.38 -14.21
CA ASP A 128 -21.70 10.68 -15.14
C ASP A 128 -22.34 9.40 -14.56
N LEU A 129 -21.85 8.92 -13.40
CA LEU A 129 -22.30 7.70 -12.76
C LEU A 129 -23.32 7.92 -11.64
N LEU A 130 -23.59 9.17 -11.24
CA LEU A 130 -24.34 9.53 -10.04
C LEU A 130 -25.72 8.86 -9.94
N ASP A 131 -26.41 8.74 -11.05
CA ASP A 131 -27.77 8.20 -11.09
C ASP A 131 -27.82 6.73 -11.54
N ARG A 132 -26.64 6.10 -11.75
CA ARG A 132 -26.53 4.67 -12.09
C ARG A 132 -26.62 3.81 -10.83
N PRO A 133 -27.33 2.67 -10.87
CA PRO A 133 -27.28 1.66 -9.82
C PRO A 133 -25.85 1.11 -9.66
N VAL A 134 -25.37 0.99 -8.41
CA VAL A 134 -24.01 0.50 -8.10
C VAL A 134 -23.77 -0.91 -8.66
N GLY A 135 -24.79 -1.75 -8.74
CA GLY A 135 -24.72 -3.08 -9.31
C GLY A 135 -24.32 -3.13 -10.79
N LYS A 136 -24.49 -2.01 -11.54
CA LYS A 136 -24.15 -1.87 -12.97
C LYS A 136 -22.76 -1.24 -13.20
N LEU A 137 -22.02 -0.93 -12.16
CA LEU A 137 -20.69 -0.34 -12.24
C LEU A 137 -19.62 -1.42 -12.46
N SER A 138 -18.55 -1.07 -13.21
CA SER A 138 -17.33 -1.87 -13.24
C SER A 138 -16.65 -1.93 -11.86
N GLY A 139 -15.70 -2.84 -11.68
CA GLY A 139 -14.93 -2.95 -10.43
C GLY A 139 -14.23 -1.64 -10.07
N GLY A 140 -13.56 -1.02 -11.04
CA GLY A 140 -12.86 0.24 -10.85
C GLY A 140 -13.79 1.43 -10.59
N GLN A 141 -14.91 1.53 -11.32
CA GLN A 141 -15.93 2.53 -11.04
C GLN A 141 -16.47 2.41 -9.63
N ARG A 142 -16.79 1.20 -9.19
CA ARG A 142 -17.27 0.93 -7.83
C ARG A 142 -16.21 1.30 -6.79
N ARG A 143 -14.93 1.01 -7.04
CA ARG A 143 -13.83 1.35 -6.12
C ARG A 143 -13.69 2.85 -5.93
N ARG A 144 -13.82 3.65 -7.00
CA ARG A 144 -13.86 5.13 -6.91
C ARG A 144 -15.01 5.62 -6.02
N ILE A 145 -16.18 5.01 -6.11
CA ILE A 145 -17.33 5.35 -5.25
C ILE A 145 -17.10 4.92 -3.79
N ASP A 146 -16.45 3.78 -3.53
CA ASP A 146 -16.06 3.39 -2.16
C ASP A 146 -15.11 4.41 -1.53
N ILE A 147 -14.16 4.96 -2.31
CA ILE A 147 -13.29 6.04 -1.84
C ILE A 147 -14.08 7.32 -1.62
N ALA A 148 -14.96 7.72 -2.55
CA ALA A 148 -15.83 8.88 -2.36
C ALA A 148 -16.64 8.77 -1.06
N ARG A 149 -17.21 7.61 -0.80
CA ARG A 149 -17.94 7.31 0.44
C ARG A 149 -17.05 7.48 1.68
N ALA A 150 -15.80 7.03 1.63
CA ALA A 150 -14.87 7.16 2.74
C ALA A 150 -14.45 8.62 3.00
N LEU A 151 -14.45 9.47 1.96
CA LEU A 151 -14.04 10.87 2.02
C LEU A 151 -15.18 11.85 2.33
N LEU A 152 -16.44 11.42 2.37
CA LEU A 152 -17.61 12.30 2.54
C LEU A 152 -17.48 13.25 3.73
N HIS A 153 -17.03 12.77 4.87
CA HIS A 153 -16.95 13.51 6.13
C HIS A 153 -15.59 14.19 6.36
N GLN A 154 -14.75 14.29 5.31
CA GLN A 154 -13.44 14.94 5.33
C GLN A 154 -12.51 14.36 6.43
N PRO A 155 -12.20 13.06 6.38
CA PRO A 155 -11.32 12.44 7.35
C PRO A 155 -9.90 13.00 7.26
N GLU A 156 -9.13 12.86 8.34
CA GLU A 156 -7.70 13.18 8.37
C GLU A 156 -6.83 12.03 7.85
N ILE A 157 -7.38 10.80 7.89
CA ILE A 157 -6.69 9.58 7.51
C ILE A 157 -7.59 8.74 6.61
N LEU A 158 -7.07 8.28 5.49
CA LEU A 158 -7.70 7.32 4.61
C LEU A 158 -7.05 5.94 4.78
N VAL A 159 -7.83 4.98 5.24
CA VAL A 159 -7.42 3.58 5.39
C VAL A 159 -7.93 2.79 4.19
N LEU A 160 -7.02 2.13 3.47
CA LEU A 160 -7.30 1.36 2.27
C LEU A 160 -6.85 -0.09 2.45
N ASP A 161 -7.80 -1.02 2.59
CA ASP A 161 -7.49 -2.44 2.68
C ASP A 161 -7.48 -3.07 1.29
N GLU A 162 -6.27 -3.39 0.80
CA GLU A 162 -5.99 -3.95 -0.53
C GLU A 162 -6.78 -3.25 -1.66
N PRO A 163 -6.57 -1.93 -1.88
CA PRO A 163 -7.46 -1.10 -2.70
C PRO A 163 -7.53 -1.52 -4.17
N THR A 164 -6.53 -2.20 -4.68
CA THR A 164 -6.37 -2.49 -6.11
C THR A 164 -6.56 -3.96 -6.46
N THR A 165 -6.82 -4.81 -5.47
CA THR A 165 -7.03 -6.24 -5.68
C THR A 165 -8.19 -6.50 -6.64
N GLY A 166 -7.93 -7.30 -7.69
CA GLY A 166 -8.92 -7.62 -8.72
C GLY A 166 -9.20 -6.53 -9.76
N LEU A 167 -8.43 -5.43 -9.75
CA LEU A 167 -8.49 -4.40 -10.77
C LEU A 167 -7.51 -4.68 -11.92
N ASP A 168 -7.91 -4.31 -13.13
CA ASP A 168 -7.01 -4.32 -14.28
C ASP A 168 -5.89 -3.26 -14.13
N PRO A 169 -4.76 -3.40 -14.87
CA PRO A 169 -3.61 -2.52 -14.70
C PRO A 169 -3.91 -1.03 -14.94
N GLN A 170 -4.78 -0.71 -15.90
CA GLN A 170 -5.15 0.67 -16.21
C GLN A 170 -5.96 1.29 -15.08
N THR A 171 -6.97 0.57 -14.58
CA THR A 171 -7.78 1.00 -13.44
C THR A 171 -6.95 1.16 -12.17
N ARG A 172 -5.98 0.25 -11.94
CA ARG A 172 -5.04 0.34 -10.82
C ARG A 172 -4.24 1.63 -10.89
N ARG A 173 -3.66 1.98 -12.05
CA ARG A 173 -2.89 3.22 -12.24
C ARG A 173 -3.75 4.45 -11.95
N LEU A 174 -4.96 4.54 -12.51
CA LEU A 174 -5.88 5.65 -12.25
C LEU A 174 -6.20 5.80 -10.75
N LEU A 175 -6.36 4.69 -10.04
CA LEU A 175 -6.60 4.71 -8.61
C LEU A 175 -5.38 5.25 -7.83
N TRP A 176 -4.18 4.87 -8.23
CA TRP A 176 -2.94 5.38 -7.65
C TRP A 176 -2.76 6.87 -7.87
N ASP A 177 -3.06 7.37 -9.07
CA ASP A 177 -3.02 8.81 -9.38
C ASP A 177 -3.93 9.58 -8.42
N VAL A 178 -5.14 9.07 -8.17
CA VAL A 178 -6.09 9.66 -7.22
C VAL A 178 -5.56 9.63 -5.78
N ILE A 179 -5.02 8.50 -5.32
CA ILE A 179 -4.47 8.37 -3.96
C ILE A 179 -3.31 9.35 -3.76
N THR A 180 -2.41 9.44 -4.73
CA THR A 180 -1.27 10.36 -4.72
C THR A 180 -1.73 11.82 -4.72
N GLN A 181 -2.72 12.16 -5.54
CA GLN A 181 -3.30 13.49 -5.58
C GLN A 181 -3.93 13.88 -4.23
N LEU A 182 -4.69 12.99 -3.62
CA LEU A 182 -5.29 13.20 -2.29
C LEU A 182 -4.22 13.43 -1.22
N GLN A 183 -3.16 12.65 -1.23
CA GLN A 183 -2.07 12.77 -0.27
C GLN A 183 -1.30 14.08 -0.48
N GLN A 184 -0.91 14.43 -1.72
CA GLN A 184 -0.07 15.59 -2.00
C GLN A 184 -0.83 16.91 -1.91
N GLN A 185 -2.05 16.99 -2.46
CA GLN A 185 -2.80 18.24 -2.56
C GLN A 185 -3.67 18.52 -1.33
N ALA A 186 -4.28 17.49 -0.75
CA ALA A 186 -5.14 17.64 0.42
C ALA A 186 -4.42 17.41 1.75
N GLY A 187 -3.13 17.03 1.74
CA GLY A 187 -2.37 16.69 2.94
C GLY A 187 -2.94 15.48 3.69
N LEU A 188 -3.71 14.64 2.99
CA LEU A 188 -4.37 13.47 3.57
C LEU A 188 -3.32 12.42 3.94
N THR A 189 -3.41 11.87 5.15
CA THR A 189 -2.62 10.71 5.53
C THR A 189 -3.25 9.46 4.94
N VAL A 190 -2.48 8.61 4.29
CA VAL A 190 -2.96 7.37 3.69
C VAL A 190 -2.29 6.18 4.35
N PHE A 191 -3.07 5.29 4.90
CA PHE A 191 -2.65 3.99 5.41
C PHE A 191 -3.21 2.91 4.49
N LEU A 192 -2.35 2.20 3.77
CA LEU A 192 -2.79 1.15 2.86
C LEU A 192 -2.19 -0.21 3.23
N THR A 193 -2.98 -1.27 3.06
CA THR A 193 -2.45 -2.63 3.02
C THR A 193 -2.32 -3.07 1.59
N THR A 194 -1.26 -3.82 1.30
CA THR A 194 -1.04 -4.40 -0.01
C THR A 194 -0.23 -5.69 0.06
N HIS A 195 -0.33 -6.48 -0.97
CA HIS A 195 0.58 -7.58 -1.28
C HIS A 195 1.32 -7.34 -2.61
N TYR A 196 1.13 -6.16 -3.23
CA TYR A 196 1.82 -5.75 -4.46
C TYR A 196 3.04 -4.90 -4.13
N MET A 197 4.20 -5.33 -4.62
CA MET A 197 5.48 -4.66 -4.37
C MET A 197 5.58 -3.30 -5.04
N GLU A 198 4.99 -3.16 -6.20
CA GLU A 198 4.93 -1.90 -6.94
C GLU A 198 4.20 -0.83 -6.12
N GLU A 199 3.14 -1.21 -5.42
CA GLU A 199 2.38 -0.29 -4.57
C GLU A 199 3.18 0.15 -3.34
N ALA A 200 3.87 -0.79 -2.70
CA ALA A 200 4.75 -0.47 -1.59
C ALA A 200 5.92 0.42 -2.00
N ALA A 201 6.40 0.29 -3.26
CA ALA A 201 7.49 1.10 -3.79
C ALA A 201 7.12 2.59 -3.93
N GLU A 202 5.83 2.91 -4.09
CA GLU A 202 5.32 4.29 -4.19
C GLU A 202 5.06 4.93 -2.82
N ALA A 203 5.11 4.17 -1.73
CA ALA A 203 4.86 4.68 -0.40
C ALA A 203 6.03 5.51 0.15
N SER A 204 5.74 6.43 1.07
CA SER A 204 6.76 7.18 1.80
C SER A 204 7.45 6.32 2.88
N TYR A 205 6.72 5.34 3.40
CA TYR A 205 7.19 4.42 4.43
C TYR A 205 6.50 3.07 4.29
N VAL A 206 7.25 2.01 4.46
CA VAL A 206 6.79 0.62 4.32
C VAL A 206 7.09 -0.14 5.59
N VAL A 207 6.12 -0.89 6.08
CA VAL A 207 6.30 -1.94 7.08
C VAL A 207 6.02 -3.28 6.41
N ILE A 208 6.99 -4.17 6.43
CA ILE A 208 6.86 -5.54 5.95
C ILE A 208 6.44 -6.42 7.12
N LEU A 209 5.24 -7.00 7.01
CA LEU A 209 4.69 -7.88 8.03
C LEU A 209 4.85 -9.34 7.61
N ASP A 210 5.39 -10.16 8.49
CA ASP A 210 5.40 -11.62 8.35
C ASP A 210 4.96 -12.28 9.66
N ARG A 211 4.01 -13.22 9.56
CA ARG A 211 3.50 -14.02 10.70
C ARG A 211 3.12 -13.17 11.93
N GLY A 212 2.46 -12.05 11.70
CA GLY A 212 1.98 -11.16 12.76
C GLY A 212 3.01 -10.24 13.39
N GLN A 213 4.24 -10.19 12.87
CA GLN A 213 5.34 -9.36 13.37
C GLN A 213 5.93 -8.49 12.26
N ILE A 214 6.58 -7.40 12.64
CA ILE A 214 7.36 -6.57 11.71
C ILE A 214 8.65 -7.32 11.38
N ALA A 215 8.84 -7.66 10.11
CA ALA A 215 10.06 -8.26 9.60
C ALA A 215 11.09 -7.19 9.17
N ALA A 216 10.63 -6.09 8.59
CA ALA A 216 11.44 -4.93 8.25
C ALA A 216 10.56 -3.69 8.10
N GLU A 217 11.16 -2.50 8.28
CA GLU A 217 10.48 -1.23 8.06
C GLU A 217 11.46 -0.13 7.63
N GLY A 218 10.96 0.87 6.92
CA GLY A 218 11.72 2.02 6.44
C GLY A 218 11.13 2.65 5.18
N SER A 219 11.81 3.64 4.61
CA SER A 219 11.47 4.08 3.27
C SER A 219 11.80 2.98 2.24
N PRO A 220 11.11 2.95 1.07
CA PRO A 220 11.44 1.98 0.01
C PRO A 220 12.92 2.03 -0.39
N LEU A 221 13.53 3.22 -0.40
CA LEU A 221 14.92 3.39 -0.71
C LEU A 221 15.84 2.78 0.36
N ASP A 222 15.55 3.03 1.65
CA ASP A 222 16.33 2.47 2.76
C ASP A 222 16.26 0.95 2.79
N LEU A 223 15.06 0.40 2.56
CA LEU A 223 14.85 -1.05 2.48
C LEU A 223 15.64 -1.67 1.33
N LYS A 224 15.58 -1.08 0.12
CA LYS A 224 16.36 -1.55 -1.03
C LYS A 224 17.87 -1.48 -0.74
N ASN A 225 18.37 -0.38 -0.20
CA ASN A 225 19.79 -0.22 0.12
C ASN A 225 20.26 -1.21 1.19
N ARG A 226 19.39 -1.57 2.16
CA ARG A 226 19.75 -2.49 3.26
C ARG A 226 19.73 -3.95 2.85
N TYR A 227 18.77 -4.36 2.03
CA TYR A 227 18.48 -5.78 1.78
C TYR A 227 18.82 -6.28 0.37
N THR A 228 19.03 -5.39 -0.62
CA THR A 228 19.22 -5.87 -2.00
C THR A 228 20.52 -5.42 -2.68
N GLY A 229 21.06 -4.27 -2.34
CA GLY A 229 22.13 -3.62 -3.11
C GLY A 229 21.66 -3.15 -4.51
N ASP A 230 22.63 -3.01 -5.41
CA ASP A 230 22.41 -2.66 -6.81
C ASP A 230 22.72 -3.87 -7.72
N PHE A 231 22.22 -3.83 -8.94
CA PHE A 231 22.45 -4.89 -9.93
C PHE A 231 22.99 -4.30 -11.23
N ILE A 232 23.89 -5.02 -11.88
CA ILE A 232 24.27 -4.78 -13.26
C ILE A 232 23.73 -5.92 -14.11
N THR A 233 22.90 -5.62 -15.08
CA THR A 233 22.47 -6.57 -16.10
C THR A 233 23.33 -6.39 -17.32
N LEU A 234 23.99 -7.46 -17.78
CA LEU A 234 24.88 -7.50 -18.95
C LEU A 234 24.21 -8.32 -20.04
N TYR A 235 24.20 -7.80 -21.24
CA TYR A 235 23.59 -8.42 -22.41
C TYR A 235 24.62 -8.82 -23.45
N GLY A 236 24.34 -9.89 -24.20
CA GLY A 236 25.11 -10.29 -25.38
C GLY A 236 26.53 -10.78 -25.09
N LEU A 237 26.83 -11.25 -23.87
CA LEU A 237 28.12 -11.84 -23.52
C LEU A 237 28.23 -13.27 -24.04
N THR A 238 29.36 -13.61 -24.60
CA THR A 238 29.77 -14.98 -24.91
C THR A 238 30.05 -15.77 -23.63
N ASP A 239 30.07 -17.09 -23.68
CA ASP A 239 30.37 -17.92 -22.52
C ASP A 239 31.78 -17.64 -21.97
N GLN A 240 32.78 -17.41 -22.86
CA GLN A 240 34.14 -17.02 -22.47
C GLN A 240 34.19 -15.68 -21.73
N GLU A 241 33.38 -14.70 -22.18
CA GLU A 241 33.29 -13.39 -21.51
C GLU A 241 32.59 -13.48 -20.16
N ARG A 242 31.61 -14.39 -19.99
CA ARG A 242 30.96 -14.65 -18.70
C ARG A 242 31.94 -15.27 -17.70
N ASP A 243 32.75 -16.23 -18.15
CA ASP A 243 33.78 -16.85 -17.31
C ASP A 243 34.87 -15.85 -16.92
N ALA A 244 35.26 -14.95 -17.84
CA ALA A 244 36.26 -13.89 -17.59
C ALA A 244 35.78 -12.85 -16.56
N LEU A 245 34.46 -12.76 -16.28
CA LEU A 245 33.92 -11.83 -15.28
C LEU A 245 34.40 -12.17 -13.86
N GLY A 246 34.66 -13.46 -13.56
CA GLY A 246 35.19 -13.93 -12.27
C GLY A 246 34.26 -13.64 -11.05
N MET A 247 33.03 -13.33 -11.27
CA MET A 247 32.04 -12.97 -10.23
C MET A 247 30.77 -13.84 -10.31
N PRO A 248 30.13 -14.10 -9.18
CA PRO A 248 28.82 -14.78 -9.19
C PRO A 248 27.78 -13.96 -9.96
N TYR A 249 27.01 -14.63 -10.78
CA TYR A 249 25.90 -14.00 -11.52
C TYR A 249 24.67 -14.90 -11.56
N THR A 250 23.52 -14.29 -11.79
CA THR A 250 22.26 -14.97 -12.07
C THR A 250 22.01 -14.96 -13.57
N PRO A 251 21.83 -16.11 -14.25
CA PRO A 251 21.51 -16.14 -15.67
C PRO A 251 20.09 -15.61 -15.90
N LEU A 252 19.94 -14.80 -16.96
CA LEU A 252 18.67 -14.33 -17.50
C LEU A 252 18.47 -14.90 -18.92
N HIS A 253 17.28 -14.71 -19.48
CA HIS A 253 16.96 -15.20 -20.82
C HIS A 253 17.89 -14.64 -21.90
N ASP A 254 18.25 -13.37 -21.80
CA ASP A 254 19.03 -12.60 -22.78
C ASP A 254 20.33 -12.00 -22.21
N GLY A 255 20.76 -12.43 -21.02
CA GLY A 255 21.95 -11.89 -20.39
C GLY A 255 22.28 -12.53 -19.04
N ILE A 256 23.04 -11.80 -18.26
CA ILE A 256 23.36 -12.16 -16.87
C ILE A 256 23.13 -10.97 -15.94
N ARG A 257 22.84 -11.25 -14.68
CA ARG A 257 22.65 -10.25 -13.62
C ARG A 257 23.70 -10.44 -12.54
N VAL A 258 24.48 -9.40 -12.29
CA VAL A 258 25.53 -9.35 -11.26
C VAL A 258 25.04 -8.47 -10.11
N ALA A 259 25.08 -8.98 -8.88
CA ALA A 259 24.80 -8.19 -7.70
C ALA A 259 26.03 -7.40 -7.26
N VAL A 260 25.87 -6.14 -6.93
CA VAL A 260 26.91 -5.26 -6.42
C VAL A 260 26.43 -4.50 -5.19
N PRO A 261 27.31 -4.15 -4.24
CA PRO A 261 26.90 -3.52 -2.99
C PRO A 261 26.20 -2.16 -3.18
N ASN A 262 26.63 -1.38 -4.18
CA ASN A 262 26.09 -0.05 -4.48
C ASN A 262 26.51 0.42 -5.87
N THR A 263 25.99 1.54 -6.33
CA THR A 263 26.27 2.14 -7.64
C THR A 263 27.75 2.51 -7.81
N ALA A 264 28.46 2.90 -6.75
CA ALA A 264 29.89 3.19 -6.83
C ALA A 264 30.70 1.93 -7.15
N ALA A 265 30.37 0.79 -6.53
CA ALA A 265 30.97 -0.50 -6.85
C ALA A 265 30.65 -0.94 -8.29
N ALA A 266 29.43 -0.70 -8.76
CA ALA A 266 29.05 -0.92 -10.16
C ALA A 266 29.94 -0.11 -11.11
N THR A 267 30.10 1.17 -10.84
CA THR A 267 30.95 2.06 -11.64
C THR A 267 32.41 1.61 -11.65
N ALA A 268 32.97 1.23 -10.50
CA ALA A 268 34.30 0.72 -10.39
C ALA A 268 34.53 -0.54 -11.24
N LEU A 269 33.56 -1.46 -11.20
CA LEU A 269 33.60 -2.70 -11.99
C LEU A 269 33.59 -2.44 -13.50
N ILE A 270 32.73 -1.50 -13.95
CA ILE A 270 32.66 -1.11 -15.36
C ILE A 270 33.96 -0.48 -15.83
N VAL A 271 34.61 0.37 -15.01
CA VAL A 271 35.86 1.02 -15.35
C VAL A 271 37.01 0.00 -15.40
N GLN A 272 36.96 -1.05 -14.54
CA GLN A 272 37.98 -2.11 -14.53
C GLN A 272 37.90 -3.03 -15.76
N HIS A 273 36.68 -3.26 -16.28
CA HIS A 273 36.45 -4.23 -17.36
C HIS A 273 35.64 -3.65 -18.53
N PRO A 274 36.03 -2.51 -19.13
CA PRO A 274 35.22 -1.78 -20.12
C PRO A 274 34.85 -2.63 -21.35
N ALA A 275 35.65 -3.62 -21.70
CA ALA A 275 35.39 -4.51 -22.83
C ALA A 275 34.17 -5.43 -22.60
N LEU A 276 33.84 -5.79 -21.36
CA LEU A 276 32.71 -6.63 -21.00
C LEU A 276 31.43 -5.84 -20.87
N PHE A 277 31.51 -4.55 -20.51
CA PHE A 277 30.36 -3.68 -20.27
C PHE A 277 29.99 -2.85 -21.49
N ARG A 278 29.74 -3.52 -22.63
CA ARG A 278 29.32 -2.86 -23.89
C ARG A 278 27.82 -2.56 -23.93
N TYR A 279 27.02 -3.52 -23.44
CA TYR A 279 25.57 -3.42 -23.33
C TYR A 279 25.17 -3.80 -21.92
N TYR A 280 24.84 -2.82 -21.10
CA TYR A 280 24.50 -3.05 -19.71
C TYR A 280 23.47 -2.06 -19.20
N GLU A 281 22.80 -2.44 -18.13
CA GLU A 281 21.90 -1.62 -17.36
C GLU A 281 22.28 -1.69 -15.86
N ILE A 282 22.35 -0.55 -15.17
CA ILE A 282 22.47 -0.52 -13.72
C ILE A 282 21.07 -0.28 -13.15
N SER A 283 20.61 -1.13 -12.28
CA SER A 283 19.33 -1.01 -11.59
C SER A 283 19.50 -1.22 -10.10
N LYS A 284 18.70 -0.47 -9.31
CA LYS A 284 18.54 -0.79 -7.89
C LYS A 284 17.68 -2.03 -7.73
N GLY A 285 17.87 -2.72 -6.60
CA GLY A 285 16.99 -3.81 -6.22
C GLY A 285 15.52 -3.38 -6.18
N LYS A 286 14.64 -4.30 -6.47
CA LYS A 286 13.18 -4.08 -6.41
C LYS A 286 12.66 -4.43 -5.02
N MET A 287 11.46 -3.95 -4.69
CA MET A 287 10.80 -4.34 -3.43
C MET A 287 10.51 -5.84 -3.35
N ASP A 288 10.39 -6.53 -4.50
CA ASP A 288 10.29 -7.99 -4.57
C ASP A 288 11.54 -8.66 -3.98
N ASP A 289 12.74 -8.15 -4.35
CA ASP A 289 14.02 -8.67 -3.85
C ASP A 289 14.14 -8.42 -2.34
N VAL A 290 13.74 -7.22 -1.85
CA VAL A 290 13.67 -6.90 -0.42
C VAL A 290 12.76 -7.88 0.33
N PHE A 291 11.55 -8.09 -0.19
CA PHE A 291 10.58 -8.97 0.45
C PHE A 291 11.06 -10.41 0.53
N LEU A 292 11.69 -10.90 -0.54
CA LEU A 292 12.28 -12.24 -0.59
C LEU A 292 13.40 -12.40 0.43
N ASP A 293 14.29 -11.42 0.53
CA ASP A 293 15.41 -11.45 1.47
C ASP A 293 14.93 -11.44 2.92
N VAL A 294 13.98 -10.54 3.24
CA VAL A 294 13.45 -10.35 4.60
C VAL A 294 12.59 -11.53 5.07
N THR A 295 11.78 -12.14 4.19
CA THR A 295 10.78 -13.15 4.58
C THR A 295 11.15 -14.57 4.15
N GLY A 296 12.11 -14.74 3.24
CA GLY A 296 12.42 -16.02 2.60
C GLY A 296 11.33 -16.55 1.68
N LYS A 297 10.32 -15.74 1.35
CA LYS A 297 9.11 -16.15 0.59
C LYS A 297 9.05 -15.42 -0.73
N LYS A 298 8.85 -16.15 -1.85
CA LYS A 298 8.41 -15.55 -3.11
C LYS A 298 6.92 -15.27 -3.04
N LEU A 299 6.50 -14.05 -3.39
CA LEU A 299 5.10 -13.80 -3.70
C LEU A 299 4.80 -14.51 -5.01
N THR A 300 4.04 -15.58 -4.97
CA THR A 300 3.42 -16.15 -6.16
C THR A 300 2.41 -15.11 -6.64
N GLY A 301 2.80 -14.35 -7.65
CA GLY A 301 1.86 -13.55 -8.41
C GLY A 301 0.72 -14.46 -8.84
N GLY A 302 -0.53 -14.08 -8.53
CA GLY A 302 -1.70 -14.89 -8.82
C GLY A 302 -1.75 -15.25 -10.29
N ALA A 303 -1.29 -16.45 -10.62
CA ALA A 303 -1.76 -17.12 -11.82
C ALA A 303 -3.22 -17.48 -11.54
N ALA A 304 -4.12 -16.74 -12.17
CA ALA A 304 -5.52 -17.10 -12.26
C ALA A 304 -5.63 -18.56 -12.75
N LYS A 305 -6.27 -19.41 -11.95
CA LYS A 305 -6.98 -20.57 -12.45
C LYS A 305 -8.38 -20.16 -12.81
#